data_2eb8ce045564b0bc13851a525e443c76
#
_entry.id   2eb8ce045564b0bc13851a525e443c76
#
_cell.length_a   1.000
_cell.length_b   1.000
_cell.length_c   1.000
_cell.angle_alpha   90.00
_cell.angle_beta   90.00
_cell.angle_gamma   90.00
#
_symmetry.space_group_name_H-M   'P 1'
#
loop_
_entity.id
_entity.type
_entity.pdbx_description
1 polymer ?
#
loop_
_entity_poly.entity_id
_entity_poly.type
_entity_poly.pdbx_seq_one_letter_code
_entity_poly.pdbx_strand_id
1 'polypeptide(L)'
;MSLSLPSPSTNGSRLTPVESRHAPLFGFALLTVSCALASFALACATPFAAFAVIAAAMLPLRPALLVVTGAWLVNQGIGFGALHYPIDGNTMLWGAAIGIAALAATAAASAVLRSLPQNSTPLVLAVALICGYGVYELALLAATPVLGGADSFTAAIVAQIGVSNAAWLIGLVAACEIVRLVNPFKRGHIAS
;
A
#
# COMPACT_ATOMS: atom_id res chain seq x y z
N MET A 1 -30.02 35.92 7.04
CA MET A 1 -29.11 35.48 5.98
C MET A 1 -28.06 34.58 6.63
N SER A 2 -28.35 33.26 6.71
CA SER A 2 -27.49 32.29 7.40
C SER A 2 -26.38 31.86 6.43
N LEU A 3 -25.16 32.26 6.72
CA LEU A 3 -23.95 31.78 6.02
C LEU A 3 -23.72 30.32 6.42
N SER A 4 -24.15 29.40 5.56
CA SER A 4 -23.78 28.01 5.66
C SER A 4 -22.28 27.87 5.33
N LEU A 5 -21.47 27.73 6.35
CA LEU A 5 -20.07 27.35 6.17
C LEU A 5 -20.02 25.98 5.49
N PRO A 6 -19.22 25.79 4.44
CA PRO A 6 -19.07 24.47 3.82
C PRO A 6 -18.53 23.51 4.87
N SER A 7 -19.25 22.41 5.09
CA SER A 7 -18.81 21.34 5.96
C SER A 7 -17.42 20.85 5.51
N PRO A 8 -16.44 20.72 6.43
CA PRO A 8 -15.15 20.14 6.05
C PRO A 8 -15.40 18.73 5.52
N SER A 9 -14.92 18.46 4.32
CA SER A 9 -15.03 17.16 3.69
C SER A 9 -14.34 16.11 4.57
N THR A 10 -15.14 15.24 5.19
CA THR A 10 -14.71 14.19 6.12
C THR A 10 -13.96 13.02 5.45
N ASN A 11 -13.58 13.14 4.21
CA ASN A 11 -12.74 12.17 3.53
C ASN A 11 -11.26 12.49 3.82
N GLY A 12 -10.71 11.85 4.86
CA GLY A 12 -9.31 11.98 5.29
C GLY A 12 -8.26 11.44 4.32
N SER A 13 -8.53 11.51 3.02
CA SER A 13 -7.58 11.16 1.96
C SER A 13 -6.48 12.22 1.88
N ARG A 14 -5.22 11.80 2.02
CA ARG A 14 -4.04 12.68 1.97
C ARG A 14 -3.50 12.86 0.55
N LEU A 15 -3.75 11.87 -0.31
CA LEU A 15 -3.38 11.90 -1.72
C LEU A 15 -4.66 11.85 -2.56
N THR A 16 -4.85 12.83 -3.43
CA THR A 16 -6.02 12.94 -4.31
C THR A 16 -5.57 13.07 -5.76
N PRO A 17 -4.97 12.02 -6.36
CA PRO A 17 -4.51 12.07 -7.75
C PRO A 17 -5.65 12.22 -8.74
N VAL A 18 -6.80 11.63 -8.41
CA VAL A 18 -8.03 11.65 -9.22
C VAL A 18 -9.24 12.03 -8.35
N GLU A 19 -10.40 12.24 -8.98
CA GLU A 19 -11.65 12.45 -8.25
C GLU A 19 -11.98 11.26 -7.33
N SER A 20 -12.61 11.54 -6.19
CA SER A 20 -12.90 10.54 -5.16
C SER A 20 -13.68 9.33 -5.67
N ARG A 21 -14.59 9.52 -6.65
CA ARG A 21 -15.36 8.42 -7.28
C ARG A 21 -14.48 7.44 -8.06
N HIS A 22 -13.36 7.91 -8.62
CA HIS A 22 -12.43 7.10 -9.41
C HIS A 22 -11.22 6.62 -8.60
N ALA A 23 -11.04 7.12 -7.38
CA ALA A 23 -9.88 6.79 -6.56
C ALA A 23 -9.70 5.28 -6.31
N PRO A 24 -10.75 4.47 -6.03
CA PRO A 24 -10.59 3.03 -5.86
C PRO A 24 -10.11 2.33 -7.13
N LEU A 25 -10.67 2.69 -8.30
CA LEU A 25 -10.26 2.10 -9.58
C LEU A 25 -8.82 2.50 -9.94
N PHE A 26 -8.47 3.77 -9.75
CA PHE A 26 -7.11 4.26 -9.94
C PHE A 26 -6.12 3.54 -9.01
N GLY A 27 -6.45 3.45 -7.72
CA GLY A 27 -5.65 2.74 -6.73
C GLY A 27 -5.46 1.27 -7.08
N PHE A 28 -6.53 0.59 -7.52
CA PHE A 28 -6.46 -0.79 -7.98
C PHE A 28 -5.53 -0.93 -9.20
N ALA A 29 -5.69 -0.11 -10.23
CA ALA A 29 -4.85 -0.13 -11.42
C ALA A 29 -3.37 0.17 -11.08
N LEU A 30 -3.11 1.21 -10.29
CA LEU A 30 -1.77 1.59 -9.85
C LEU A 30 -1.09 0.45 -9.10
N LEU A 31 -1.76 -0.13 -8.10
CA LEU A 31 -1.16 -1.17 -7.28
C LEU A 31 -1.05 -2.51 -8.02
N THR A 32 -1.98 -2.85 -8.91
CA THR A 32 -1.89 -4.04 -9.76
C THR A 32 -0.67 -3.99 -10.67
N VAL A 33 -0.49 -2.88 -11.39
CA VAL A 33 0.69 -2.69 -12.26
C VAL A 33 1.97 -2.68 -11.45
N SER A 34 2.02 -1.93 -10.36
CA SER A 34 3.20 -1.86 -9.49
C SER A 34 3.52 -3.20 -8.86
N CYS A 35 2.51 -3.96 -8.45
CA CYS A 35 2.67 -5.30 -7.89
C CYS A 35 3.20 -6.28 -8.93
N ALA A 36 2.71 -6.24 -10.16
CA ALA A 36 3.21 -7.07 -11.24
C ALA A 36 4.70 -6.77 -11.50
N LEU A 37 5.06 -5.49 -11.64
CA LEU A 37 6.46 -5.08 -11.83
C LEU A 37 7.35 -5.53 -10.67
N ALA A 38 6.91 -5.30 -9.42
CA ALA A 38 7.64 -5.70 -8.23
C ALA A 38 7.79 -7.22 -8.12
N SER A 39 6.77 -8.00 -8.45
CA SER A 39 6.80 -9.46 -8.40
C SER A 39 7.83 -10.05 -9.37
N PHE A 40 7.94 -9.50 -10.58
CA PHE A 40 8.96 -9.93 -11.53
C PHE A 40 10.37 -9.45 -11.15
N ALA A 41 10.50 -8.26 -10.57
CA ALA A 41 11.80 -7.69 -10.22
C ALA A 41 12.36 -8.21 -8.89
N LEU A 42 11.51 -8.46 -7.90
CA LEU A 42 11.88 -8.70 -6.51
C LEU A 42 11.40 -10.07 -5.99
N ALA A 43 10.65 -10.82 -6.79
CA ALA A 43 10.04 -12.11 -6.42
C ALA A 43 9.29 -12.02 -5.06
N CYS A 44 9.77 -12.73 -4.03
CA CYS A 44 9.12 -12.77 -2.72
C CYS A 44 9.21 -11.45 -1.93
N ALA A 45 10.09 -10.51 -2.32
CA ALA A 45 10.30 -9.23 -1.60
C ALA A 45 9.38 -8.10 -2.10
N THR A 46 8.18 -8.44 -2.58
CA THR A 46 7.18 -7.46 -3.04
C THR A 46 6.86 -6.44 -1.94
N PRO A 47 6.89 -5.10 -2.23
CA PRO A 47 6.84 -4.04 -1.22
C PRO A 47 5.42 -3.77 -0.73
N PHE A 48 4.78 -4.75 -0.09
CA PHE A 48 3.40 -4.66 0.38
C PHE A 48 3.17 -3.57 1.43
N ALA A 49 4.18 -3.21 2.25
CA ALA A 49 4.02 -2.12 3.20
C ALA A 49 3.91 -0.76 2.49
N ALA A 50 4.65 -0.55 1.39
CA ALA A 50 4.49 0.64 0.56
C ALA A 50 3.10 0.70 -0.10
N PHE A 51 2.61 -0.44 -0.61
CA PHE A 51 1.26 -0.54 -1.18
C PHE A 51 0.18 -0.26 -0.14
N ALA A 52 0.34 -0.76 1.08
CA ALA A 52 -0.54 -0.50 2.21
C ALA A 52 -0.64 1.01 2.52
N VAL A 53 0.50 1.69 2.59
CA VAL A 53 0.55 3.15 2.87
C VAL A 53 -0.11 3.95 1.76
N ILE A 54 0.19 3.67 0.49
CA ILE A 54 -0.42 4.39 -0.65
C ILE A 54 -1.93 4.16 -0.70
N ALA A 55 -2.40 2.91 -0.55
CA ALA A 55 -3.83 2.61 -0.51
C ALA A 55 -4.53 3.37 0.62
N ALA A 56 -3.95 3.35 1.83
CA ALA A 56 -4.49 4.03 3.01
C ALA A 56 -4.46 5.57 2.89
N ALA A 57 -3.47 6.14 2.16
CA ALA A 57 -3.38 7.58 1.92
C ALA A 57 -4.40 8.09 0.91
N MET A 58 -4.81 7.24 -0.05
CA MET A 58 -5.78 7.60 -1.08
C MET A 58 -7.22 7.23 -0.73
N LEU A 59 -7.43 6.18 0.07
CA LEU A 59 -8.73 5.52 0.22
C LEU A 59 -9.14 5.38 1.69
N PRO A 60 -10.44 5.37 1.98
CA PRO A 60 -10.96 4.86 3.26
C PRO A 60 -10.54 3.40 3.48
N LEU A 61 -10.55 2.94 4.74
CA LEU A 61 -10.01 1.62 5.12
C LEU A 61 -10.57 0.46 4.29
N ARG A 62 -11.89 0.38 4.11
CA ARG A 62 -12.50 -0.75 3.39
C ARG A 62 -12.06 -0.83 1.93
N PRO A 63 -12.16 0.24 1.09
CA PRO A 63 -11.59 0.22 -0.26
C PRO A 63 -10.07 -0.03 -0.28
N ALA A 64 -9.31 0.51 0.68
CA ALA A 64 -7.87 0.27 0.77
C ALA A 64 -7.55 -1.22 0.96
N LEU A 65 -8.25 -1.89 1.88
CA LEU A 65 -8.11 -3.33 2.10
C LEU A 65 -8.44 -4.13 0.83
N LEU A 66 -9.52 -3.78 0.11
CA LEU A 66 -9.89 -4.47 -1.13
C LEU A 66 -8.83 -4.30 -2.23
N VAL A 67 -8.29 -3.10 -2.38
CA VAL A 67 -7.24 -2.82 -3.38
C VAL A 67 -5.95 -3.57 -3.05
N VAL A 68 -5.55 -3.62 -1.78
CA VAL A 68 -4.36 -4.38 -1.34
C VAL A 68 -4.58 -5.89 -1.49
N THR A 69 -5.79 -6.39 -1.19
CA THR A 69 -6.15 -7.79 -1.47
C THR A 69 -6.02 -8.12 -2.95
N GLY A 70 -6.51 -7.24 -3.83
CA GLY A 70 -6.36 -7.42 -5.27
C GLY A 70 -4.90 -7.47 -5.72
N ALA A 71 -4.05 -6.57 -5.21
CA ALA A 71 -2.61 -6.58 -5.48
C ALA A 71 -1.95 -7.88 -4.97
N TRP A 72 -2.32 -8.35 -3.77
CA TRP A 72 -1.85 -9.63 -3.23
C TRP A 72 -2.28 -10.81 -4.11
N LEU A 73 -3.53 -10.86 -4.59
CA LEU A 73 -3.99 -11.91 -5.51
C LEU A 73 -3.20 -11.91 -6.82
N VAL A 74 -2.87 -10.74 -7.36
CA VAL A 74 -2.00 -10.62 -8.54
C VAL A 74 -0.61 -11.17 -8.25
N ASN A 75 -0.02 -10.86 -7.10
CA ASN A 75 1.26 -11.43 -6.68
C ASN A 75 1.21 -12.96 -6.57
N GLN A 76 0.16 -13.53 -5.97
CA GLN A 76 -0.02 -14.98 -5.91
C GLN A 76 -0.18 -15.59 -7.31
N GLY A 77 -0.97 -14.96 -8.18
CA GLY A 77 -1.14 -15.41 -9.57
C GLY A 77 0.18 -15.41 -10.35
N ILE A 78 1.02 -14.39 -10.16
CA ILE A 78 2.36 -14.33 -10.78
C ILE A 78 3.28 -15.39 -10.16
N GLY A 79 3.29 -15.52 -8.83
CA GLY A 79 4.13 -16.47 -8.12
C GLY A 79 3.88 -17.92 -8.57
N PHE A 80 2.64 -18.36 -8.50
CA PHE A 80 2.27 -19.73 -8.87
C PHE A 80 2.18 -19.93 -10.39
N GLY A 81 1.69 -18.93 -11.13
CA GLY A 81 1.48 -19.06 -12.58
C GLY A 81 2.72 -18.81 -13.42
N ALA A 82 3.44 -17.71 -13.19
CA ALA A 82 4.57 -17.28 -14.02
C ALA A 82 5.94 -17.66 -13.44
N LEU A 83 6.11 -17.57 -12.11
CA LEU A 83 7.38 -17.87 -11.43
C LEU A 83 7.47 -19.34 -10.99
N HIS A 84 6.42 -20.14 -11.20
CA HIS A 84 6.37 -21.57 -10.92
C HIS A 84 6.74 -21.93 -9.46
N TYR A 85 6.23 -21.17 -8.49
CA TYR A 85 6.43 -21.50 -7.10
C TYR A 85 5.84 -22.88 -6.79
N PRO A 86 6.47 -23.67 -5.89
CA PRO A 86 5.97 -24.98 -5.51
C PRO A 86 4.51 -24.91 -5.01
N ILE A 87 3.66 -25.80 -5.52
CA ILE A 87 2.26 -25.91 -5.07
C ILE A 87 2.23 -26.93 -3.92
N ASP A 88 2.78 -26.56 -2.80
CA ASP A 88 2.77 -27.33 -1.55
C ASP A 88 2.10 -26.53 -0.42
N GLY A 89 1.74 -27.24 0.66
CA GLY A 89 1.01 -26.64 1.78
C GLY A 89 1.79 -25.50 2.44
N ASN A 90 3.11 -25.61 2.56
CA ASN A 90 3.93 -24.60 3.22
C ASN A 90 4.00 -23.31 2.37
N THR A 91 4.23 -23.43 1.08
CA THR A 91 4.26 -22.27 0.16
C THR A 91 2.90 -21.56 0.11
N MET A 92 1.80 -22.30 0.10
CA MET A 92 0.45 -21.72 0.14
C MET A 92 0.18 -20.99 1.46
N LEU A 93 0.60 -21.55 2.59
CA LEU A 93 0.46 -20.92 3.90
C LEU A 93 1.32 -19.66 4.02
N TRP A 94 2.54 -19.65 3.46
CA TRP A 94 3.35 -18.43 3.38
C TRP A 94 2.68 -17.37 2.51
N GLY A 95 2.09 -17.76 1.38
CA GLY A 95 1.29 -16.85 0.55
C GLY A 95 0.13 -16.21 1.33
N ALA A 96 -0.60 -17.01 2.12
CA ALA A 96 -1.67 -16.51 2.98
C ALA A 96 -1.15 -15.59 4.10
N ALA A 97 -0.02 -15.95 4.74
CA ALA A 97 0.62 -15.13 5.78
C ALA A 97 1.01 -13.74 5.24
N ILE A 98 1.59 -13.68 4.03
CA ILE A 98 1.91 -12.42 3.33
C ILE A 98 0.64 -11.58 3.13
N GLY A 99 -0.47 -12.19 2.70
CA GLY A 99 -1.74 -11.49 2.53
C GLY A 99 -2.26 -10.90 3.86
N ILE A 100 -2.27 -11.70 4.92
CA ILE A 100 -2.69 -11.25 6.26
C ILE A 100 -1.78 -10.11 6.75
N ALA A 101 -0.47 -10.24 6.60
CA ALA A 101 0.49 -9.20 6.97
C ALA A 101 0.26 -7.90 6.19
N ALA A 102 -0.02 -7.97 4.88
CA ALA A 102 -0.33 -6.81 4.04
C ALA A 102 -1.62 -6.10 4.49
N LEU A 103 -2.65 -6.85 4.86
CA LEU A 103 -3.89 -6.28 5.39
C LEU A 103 -3.69 -5.65 6.77
N ALA A 104 -2.93 -6.28 7.67
CA ALA A 104 -2.57 -5.72 8.96
C ALA A 104 -1.76 -4.42 8.81
N ALA A 105 -0.77 -4.39 7.91
CA ALA A 105 -0.02 -3.18 7.57
C ALA A 105 -0.94 -2.07 7.03
N THR A 106 -1.93 -2.40 6.20
CA THR A 106 -2.92 -1.44 5.68
C THR A 106 -3.77 -0.84 6.80
N ALA A 107 -4.20 -1.65 7.75
CA ALA A 107 -4.95 -1.18 8.91
C ALA A 107 -4.10 -0.26 9.80
N ALA A 108 -2.84 -0.64 10.06
CA ALA A 108 -1.89 0.15 10.84
C ALA A 108 -1.58 1.49 10.15
N ALA A 109 -1.25 1.49 8.87
CA ALA A 109 -1.01 2.69 8.08
C ALA A 109 -2.25 3.61 8.08
N SER A 110 -3.45 3.05 7.91
CA SER A 110 -4.71 3.80 7.97
C SER A 110 -4.95 4.44 9.33
N ALA A 111 -4.60 3.76 10.43
CA ALA A 111 -4.73 4.31 11.78
C ALA A 111 -3.77 5.49 11.99
N VAL A 112 -2.51 5.35 11.61
CA VAL A 112 -1.49 6.42 11.68
C VAL A 112 -1.91 7.64 10.86
N LEU A 113 -2.32 7.41 9.61
CA LEU A 113 -2.73 8.50 8.70
C LEU A 113 -3.94 9.29 9.21
N ARG A 114 -4.82 8.65 9.99
CA ARG A 114 -5.99 9.31 10.58
C ARG A 114 -5.69 10.02 11.91
N SER A 115 -4.74 9.51 12.70
CA SER A 115 -4.42 10.06 14.01
C SER A 115 -3.47 11.26 13.96
N LEU A 116 -2.68 11.41 12.90
CA LEU A 116 -1.69 12.49 12.79
C LEU A 116 -2.24 13.72 12.06
N PRO A 117 -1.81 14.94 12.42
CA PRO A 117 -2.24 16.18 11.78
C PRO A 117 -1.80 16.24 10.30
N GLN A 118 -2.53 17.02 9.49
CA GLN A 118 -2.33 17.08 8.03
C GLN A 118 -1.19 17.99 7.57
N ASN A 119 -0.46 18.62 8.49
CA ASN A 119 0.45 19.74 8.20
C ASN A 119 1.76 19.31 7.49
N SER A 120 2.11 18.02 7.48
CA SER A 120 3.35 17.51 6.87
C SER A 120 3.16 16.13 6.26
N THR A 121 2.53 16.10 5.07
CA THR A 121 2.23 14.83 4.37
C THR A 121 3.45 13.91 4.22
N PRO A 122 4.66 14.37 3.83
CA PRO A 122 5.80 13.47 3.69
C PRO A 122 6.20 12.80 5.01
N LEU A 123 6.23 13.55 6.11
CA LEU A 123 6.58 13.00 7.43
C LEU A 123 5.55 11.97 7.88
N VAL A 124 4.27 12.26 7.69
CA VAL A 124 3.20 11.33 8.08
C VAL A 124 3.21 10.06 7.24
N LEU A 125 3.52 10.15 5.94
CA LEU A 125 3.72 8.97 5.09
C LEU A 125 4.93 8.14 5.54
N ALA A 126 6.03 8.79 5.93
CA ALA A 126 7.20 8.09 6.48
C ALA A 126 6.88 7.36 7.79
N VAL A 127 6.16 8.01 8.72
CA VAL A 127 5.71 7.37 9.96
C VAL A 127 4.75 6.23 9.67
N ALA A 128 3.81 6.41 8.73
CA ALA A 128 2.88 5.35 8.33
C ALA A 128 3.63 4.15 7.70
N LEU A 129 4.71 4.41 6.93
CA LEU A 129 5.55 3.34 6.39
C LEU A 129 6.29 2.60 7.51
N ILE A 130 6.91 3.31 8.43
CA ILE A 130 7.64 2.67 9.55
C ILE A 130 6.69 1.78 10.37
N CYS A 131 5.52 2.30 10.74
CA CYS A 131 4.53 1.54 11.50
C CYS A 131 3.94 0.38 10.69
N GLY A 132 3.55 0.62 9.44
CA GLY A 132 3.00 -0.40 8.55
C GLY A 132 4.01 -1.50 8.24
N TYR A 133 5.26 -1.14 7.97
CA TYR A 133 6.33 -2.08 7.73
C TYR A 133 6.66 -2.89 8.99
N GLY A 134 6.74 -2.24 10.15
CA GLY A 134 6.94 -2.94 11.42
C GLY A 134 5.84 -3.99 11.70
N VAL A 135 4.57 -3.63 11.49
CA VAL A 135 3.44 -4.57 11.62
C VAL A 135 3.53 -5.70 10.60
N TYR A 136 3.92 -5.42 9.35
CA TYR A 136 4.12 -6.41 8.30
C TYR A 136 5.18 -7.45 8.69
N GLU A 137 6.36 -6.99 9.07
CA GLU A 137 7.49 -7.86 9.49
C GLU A 137 7.15 -8.68 10.74
N LEU A 138 6.50 -8.06 11.74
CA LEU A 138 6.09 -8.76 12.96
C LEU A 138 5.04 -9.85 12.67
N ALA A 139 4.11 -9.59 11.75
CA ALA A 139 3.10 -10.58 11.35
C ALA A 139 3.76 -11.78 10.65
N LEU A 140 4.73 -11.53 9.75
CA LEU A 140 5.48 -12.60 9.10
C LEU A 140 6.38 -13.36 10.10
N LEU A 141 7.08 -12.64 10.97
CA LEU A 141 7.91 -13.27 12.02
C LEU A 141 7.05 -14.16 12.93
N ALA A 142 5.83 -13.73 13.27
CA ALA A 142 4.91 -14.54 14.07
C ALA A 142 4.44 -15.84 13.37
N ALA A 143 4.57 -15.94 12.06
CA ALA A 143 4.27 -17.16 11.30
C ALA A 143 5.44 -18.17 11.30
N THR A 144 6.68 -17.73 11.56
CA THR A 144 7.88 -18.57 11.45
C THR A 144 7.91 -19.78 12.39
N PRO A 145 7.34 -19.77 13.63
CA PRO A 145 7.32 -20.94 14.47
C PRO A 145 6.55 -22.13 13.86
N VAL A 146 5.60 -21.84 12.96
CA VAL A 146 4.76 -22.86 12.30
C VAL A 146 5.29 -23.18 10.90
N LEU A 147 5.73 -22.15 10.14
CA LEU A 147 6.10 -22.27 8.74
C LEU A 147 7.61 -22.40 8.51
N GLY A 148 8.43 -22.16 9.53
CA GLY A 148 9.88 -22.11 9.40
C GLY A 148 10.37 -20.75 8.85
N GLY A 149 11.65 -20.68 8.45
CA GLY A 149 12.20 -19.49 7.76
C GLY A 149 12.62 -18.34 8.68
N ALA A 150 12.78 -18.56 9.99
CA ALA A 150 13.24 -17.54 10.93
C ALA A 150 14.60 -16.92 10.54
N ASP A 151 15.46 -17.67 9.86
CA ASP A 151 16.76 -17.20 9.38
C ASP A 151 16.68 -16.07 8.33
N SER A 152 15.52 -15.90 7.71
CA SER A 152 15.25 -14.81 6.76
C SER A 152 15.01 -13.46 7.46
N PHE A 153 14.85 -13.42 8.78
CA PHE A 153 14.61 -12.20 9.56
C PHE A 153 15.88 -11.63 10.20
N THR A 154 17.00 -11.67 9.48
CA THR A 154 18.21 -10.97 9.93
C THR A 154 18.05 -9.46 9.78
N ALA A 155 18.73 -8.69 10.63
CA ALA A 155 18.68 -7.22 10.57
C ALA A 155 19.05 -6.67 9.19
N ALA A 156 19.98 -7.32 8.48
CA ALA A 156 20.40 -6.92 7.13
C ALA A 156 19.27 -7.11 6.11
N ILE A 157 18.60 -8.27 6.12
CA ILE A 157 17.49 -8.57 5.19
C ILE A 157 16.32 -7.65 5.48
N VAL A 158 15.92 -7.49 6.74
CA VAL A 158 14.83 -6.60 7.14
C VAL A 158 15.14 -5.15 6.73
N ALA A 159 16.38 -4.66 6.94
CA ALA A 159 16.77 -3.33 6.52
C ALA A 159 16.70 -3.17 4.98
N GLN A 160 17.18 -4.14 4.21
CA GLN A 160 17.15 -4.12 2.75
C GLN A 160 15.72 -4.08 2.20
N ILE A 161 14.81 -4.89 2.75
CA ILE A 161 13.39 -4.90 2.38
C ILE A 161 12.75 -3.56 2.78
N GLY A 162 13.09 -3.01 3.96
CA GLY A 162 12.63 -1.71 4.41
C GLY A 162 13.02 -0.58 3.46
N VAL A 163 14.28 -0.55 2.99
CA VAL A 163 14.77 0.41 1.99
C VAL A 163 14.03 0.24 0.66
N SER A 164 13.79 -1.00 0.23
CA SER A 164 13.00 -1.28 -0.98
C SER A 164 11.57 -0.72 -0.85
N ASN A 165 10.90 -0.94 0.29
CA ASN A 165 9.57 -0.38 0.56
C ASN A 165 9.59 1.16 0.54
N ALA A 166 10.62 1.80 1.10
CA ALA A 166 10.76 3.26 1.06
C ALA A 166 10.94 3.77 -0.38
N ALA A 167 11.77 3.13 -1.19
CA ALA A 167 11.97 3.49 -2.59
C ALA A 167 10.68 3.34 -3.41
N TRP A 168 9.94 2.25 -3.21
CA TRP A 168 8.64 2.04 -3.86
C TRP A 168 7.60 3.07 -3.41
N LEU A 169 7.55 3.42 -2.12
CA LEU A 169 6.64 4.46 -1.64
C LEU A 169 6.92 5.80 -2.32
N ILE A 170 8.19 6.20 -2.43
CA ILE A 170 8.58 7.44 -3.11
C ILE A 170 8.13 7.41 -4.58
N GLY A 171 8.37 6.31 -5.30
CA GLY A 171 7.95 6.14 -6.68
C GLY A 171 6.43 6.22 -6.85
N LEU A 172 5.68 5.58 -5.96
CA LEU A 172 4.22 5.59 -5.99
C LEU A 172 3.64 6.98 -5.67
N VAL A 173 4.23 7.70 -4.72
CA VAL A 173 3.85 9.09 -4.43
C VAL A 173 4.14 9.98 -5.63
N ALA A 174 5.30 9.84 -6.25
CA ALA A 174 5.65 10.58 -7.47
C ALA A 174 4.66 10.28 -8.61
N ALA A 175 4.27 9.02 -8.82
CA ALA A 175 3.27 8.65 -9.81
C ALA A 175 1.90 9.31 -9.51
N CYS A 176 1.45 9.32 -8.26
CA CYS A 176 0.23 10.00 -7.84
C CYS A 176 0.29 11.51 -8.13
N GLU A 177 1.43 12.15 -7.84
CA GLU A 177 1.61 13.58 -8.08
C GLU A 177 1.65 13.92 -9.58
N ILE A 178 2.32 13.10 -10.40
CA ILE A 178 2.34 13.25 -11.86
C ILE A 178 0.90 13.18 -12.40
N VAL A 179 0.13 12.16 -12.00
CA VAL A 179 -1.28 12.03 -12.41
C VAL A 179 -2.09 13.24 -11.98
N ARG A 180 -1.88 13.73 -10.75
CA ARG A 180 -2.55 14.93 -10.24
C ARG A 180 -2.25 16.17 -11.07
N LEU A 181 -1.03 16.33 -11.54
CA LEU A 181 -0.58 17.48 -12.34
C LEU A 181 -1.07 17.41 -13.78
N VAL A 182 -1.12 16.22 -14.37
CA VAL A 182 -1.51 15.98 -15.77
C VAL A 182 -3.02 15.89 -15.92
N ASN A 183 -3.80 15.69 -14.85
CA ASN A 183 -5.25 15.48 -14.90
C ASN A 183 -5.99 16.76 -15.41
N PRO A 184 -6.47 16.77 -16.67
CA PRO A 184 -7.07 17.97 -17.29
C PRO A 184 -8.44 18.32 -16.70
N PHE A 185 -9.11 17.38 -16.02
CA PHE A 185 -10.48 17.57 -15.51
C PHE A 185 -10.57 18.51 -14.30
N LYS A 186 -9.45 18.81 -13.61
CA LYS A 186 -9.43 19.84 -12.56
C LYS A 186 -9.29 21.27 -13.06
N ARG A 187 -8.92 21.49 -14.34
CA ARG A 187 -8.71 22.83 -14.90
C ARG A 187 -10.00 23.52 -15.39
N GLY A 188 -11.12 22.79 -15.48
CA GLY A 188 -12.38 23.28 -16.03
C GLY A 188 -13.26 24.10 -15.08
N HIS A 189 -12.94 24.24 -13.80
CA HIS A 189 -13.78 24.93 -12.81
C HIS A 189 -13.29 26.33 -12.39
N ILE A 190 -12.31 26.91 -13.08
CA ILE A 190 -11.81 28.28 -12.77
C ILE A 190 -12.23 29.29 -13.86
N ALA A 191 -13.05 28.90 -14.83
CA ALA A 191 -13.53 29.79 -15.89
C ALA A 191 -15.06 29.77 -15.99
N SER A 192 -15.74 30.32 -14.98
CA SER A 192 -17.12 30.85 -15.11
C SER A 192 -17.48 31.70 -13.89
#